data_252d9198611d5332167248f899e88cc4
#
_entry.id   252d9198611d5332167248f899e88cc4
#
_cell.length_a   1.000
_cell.length_b   1.000
_cell.length_c   1.000
_cell.angle_alpha   90.00
_cell.angle_beta   90.00
_cell.angle_gamma   90.00
#
_symmetry.space_group_name_H-M   'P 1'
#
loop_
_entity.id
_entity.type
_entity.pdbx_description
1 polymer ?
#
loop_
_entity_poly.entity_id
_entity_poly.type
_entity_poly.pdbx_seq_one_letter_code
_entity_poly.pdbx_strand_id
1 'polypeptide(L)'
;VESFLYQSGPACRIYLLADGSNCPAEDFLSQAAYLHPDEFAKLTKLLDHSCDHGLPKNKQKVNTLGDGLFEFKTIGGLRLIWFWDANRIILCTHGFLKKRQTTPSGELATAAKWKKAYETAKSANKVRFIEDPP
;
A
#
# COMPACT_ATOMS: atom_id res chain seq x y z
N VAL A 1 -16.46 -1.09 -1.05
CA VAL A 1 -14.99 -1.12 -0.93
C VAL A 1 -14.63 -2.07 0.21
N GLU A 2 -13.76 -3.03 -0.05
CA GLU A 2 -13.20 -3.93 0.93
C GLU A 2 -11.75 -3.56 1.23
N SER A 3 -11.31 -3.90 2.43
CA SER A 3 -9.93 -3.71 2.86
C SER A 3 -9.45 -5.01 3.48
N PHE A 4 -8.47 -5.65 2.84
CA PHE A 4 -7.94 -6.94 3.29
C PHE A 4 -6.67 -6.74 4.11
N LEU A 5 -6.63 -7.31 5.32
CA LEU A 5 -5.43 -7.23 6.16
C LEU A 5 -4.29 -8.00 5.50
N TYR A 6 -3.15 -7.34 5.33
CA TYR A 6 -1.96 -7.92 4.74
C TYR A 6 -0.85 -8.15 5.77
N GLN A 7 -0.56 -7.14 6.60
CA GLN A 7 0.45 -7.22 7.66
C GLN A 7 -0.07 -6.50 8.90
N SER A 8 0.34 -6.96 10.07
CA SER A 8 -0.14 -6.40 11.34
C SER A 8 0.97 -6.46 12.39
N GLY A 9 1.06 -5.42 13.19
CA GLY A 9 1.98 -5.34 14.31
C GLY A 9 1.55 -4.25 15.29
N PRO A 10 2.29 -4.05 16.39
CA PRO A 10 1.90 -3.06 17.40
C PRO A 10 1.98 -1.61 16.93
N ALA A 11 2.78 -1.32 15.89
CA ALA A 11 2.97 0.05 15.40
C ALA A 11 1.96 0.46 14.35
N CYS A 12 1.55 -0.45 13.46
CA CYS A 12 0.53 -0.18 12.45
C CYS A 12 -0.01 -1.46 11.84
N ARG A 13 -1.09 -1.33 11.08
CA ARG A 13 -1.73 -2.43 10.36
C ARG A 13 -1.87 -2.02 8.91
N ILE A 14 -1.50 -2.91 8.00
CA ILE A 14 -1.50 -2.64 6.55
C ILE A 14 -2.61 -3.44 5.89
N TYR A 15 -3.50 -2.73 5.22
CA TYR A 15 -4.61 -3.30 4.46
C TYR A 15 -4.44 -3.02 2.97
N LEU A 16 -4.97 -3.91 2.14
CA LEU A 16 -5.02 -3.74 0.68
C LEU A 16 -6.44 -3.40 0.28
N LEU A 17 -6.62 -2.32 -0.47
CA LEU A 17 -7.93 -1.89 -0.94
C LEU A 17 -8.40 -2.73 -2.12
N ALA A 18 -9.68 -3.08 -2.11
CA ALA A 18 -10.30 -3.85 -3.18
C ALA A 18 -11.69 -3.33 -3.51
N ASP A 19 -12.13 -3.61 -4.73
CA ASP A 19 -13.48 -3.35 -5.18
C ASP A 19 -13.95 -4.59 -5.94
N GLY A 20 -14.79 -5.40 -5.30
CA GLY A 20 -15.14 -6.70 -5.82
C GLY A 20 -13.92 -7.60 -5.93
N SER A 21 -13.68 -8.15 -7.11
CA SER A 21 -12.51 -9.00 -7.37
C SER A 21 -11.25 -8.19 -7.73
N ASN A 22 -11.37 -6.86 -7.84
CA ASN A 22 -10.26 -6.00 -8.23
C ASN A 22 -9.49 -5.54 -7.00
N CYS A 23 -8.28 -6.06 -6.81
CA CYS A 23 -7.36 -5.66 -5.74
C CYS A 23 -5.98 -5.42 -6.34
N PRO A 24 -5.72 -4.21 -6.87
CA PRO A 24 -4.47 -3.93 -7.57
C PRO A 24 -3.22 -4.11 -6.72
N ALA A 25 -3.29 -3.81 -5.42
CA ALA A 25 -2.14 -4.01 -4.54
C ALA A 25 -1.79 -5.49 -4.42
N GLU A 26 -2.78 -6.38 -4.29
CA GLU A 26 -2.53 -7.82 -4.23
C GLU A 26 -1.96 -8.33 -5.55
N ASP A 27 -2.51 -7.89 -6.68
CA ASP A 27 -2.01 -8.26 -8.00
C ASP A 27 -0.53 -7.87 -8.15
N PHE A 28 -0.19 -6.65 -7.73
CA PHE A 28 1.20 -6.19 -7.75
C PHE A 28 2.09 -7.06 -6.86
N LEU A 29 1.68 -7.32 -5.63
CA LEU A 29 2.49 -8.08 -4.67
C LEU A 29 2.72 -9.52 -5.15
N SER A 30 1.69 -10.17 -5.67
CA SER A 30 1.79 -11.52 -6.22
C SER A 30 2.73 -11.55 -7.42
N GLN A 31 2.63 -10.59 -8.31
CA GLN A 31 3.47 -10.49 -9.50
C GLN A 31 4.92 -10.20 -9.12
N ALA A 32 5.14 -9.30 -8.15
CA ALA A 32 6.48 -8.98 -7.66
C ALA A 32 7.14 -10.20 -7.01
N ALA A 33 6.38 -10.97 -6.23
CA ALA A 33 6.88 -12.19 -5.61
C ALA A 33 7.37 -13.21 -6.65
N TYR A 34 6.66 -13.30 -7.77
CA TYR A 34 6.99 -14.23 -8.84
C TYR A 34 8.14 -13.73 -9.73
N LEU A 35 8.07 -12.46 -10.16
CA LEU A 35 9.00 -11.90 -11.13
C LEU A 35 10.27 -11.30 -10.51
N HIS A 36 10.17 -10.81 -9.27
CA HIS A 36 11.26 -10.12 -8.58
C HIS A 36 11.37 -10.59 -7.14
N PRO A 37 11.64 -11.90 -6.89
CA PRO A 37 11.58 -12.47 -5.54
C PRO A 37 12.53 -11.80 -4.54
N ASP A 38 13.72 -11.39 -4.98
CA ASP A 38 14.69 -10.75 -4.07
C ASP A 38 14.23 -9.36 -3.65
N GLU A 39 13.71 -8.56 -4.60
CA GLU A 39 13.15 -7.25 -4.29
C GLU A 39 11.87 -7.36 -3.46
N PHE A 40 11.05 -8.36 -3.77
CA PHE A 40 9.83 -8.61 -3.00
C PHE A 40 10.17 -8.94 -1.54
N ALA A 41 11.22 -9.72 -1.30
CA ALA A 41 11.67 -10.03 0.06
C ALA A 41 12.08 -8.76 0.82
N LYS A 42 12.74 -7.81 0.14
CA LYS A 42 13.10 -6.51 0.73
C LYS A 42 11.86 -5.70 1.08
N LEU A 43 10.87 -5.69 0.20
CA LEU A 43 9.61 -4.99 0.46
C LEU A 43 8.87 -5.61 1.63
N THR A 44 8.76 -6.94 1.68
CA THR A 44 8.14 -7.65 2.79
C THR A 44 8.80 -7.29 4.12
N LYS A 45 10.13 -7.27 4.15
CA LYS A 45 10.90 -6.92 5.34
C LYS A 45 10.62 -5.48 5.77
N LEU A 46 10.50 -4.55 4.83
CA LEU A 46 10.15 -3.16 5.10
C LEU A 46 8.75 -3.06 5.71
N LEU A 47 7.77 -3.79 5.17
CA LEU A 47 6.42 -3.79 5.70
C LEU A 47 6.35 -4.40 7.10
N ASP A 48 7.05 -5.52 7.33
CA ASP A 48 7.12 -6.15 8.64
C ASP A 48 7.73 -5.21 9.68
N HIS A 49 8.86 -4.59 9.34
CA HIS A 49 9.52 -3.63 10.22
C HIS A 49 8.61 -2.46 10.56
N SER A 50 7.89 -1.93 9.56
CA SER A 50 6.98 -0.80 9.75
C SER A 50 5.84 -1.15 10.70
N CYS A 51 5.27 -2.34 10.57
CA CYS A 51 4.20 -2.80 11.45
C CYS A 51 4.69 -3.04 12.89
N ASP A 52 5.91 -3.54 13.05
CA ASP A 52 6.45 -3.89 14.36
C ASP A 52 7.05 -2.68 15.09
N HIS A 53 7.71 -1.77 14.39
CA HIS A 53 8.53 -0.71 14.99
C HIS A 53 8.16 0.70 14.53
N GLY A 54 7.24 0.85 13.57
CA GLY A 54 6.91 2.14 12.95
C GLY A 54 7.68 2.38 11.67
N LEU A 55 7.23 3.37 10.91
CA LEU A 55 7.83 3.71 9.62
C LEU A 55 9.28 4.18 9.79
N PRO A 56 10.23 3.66 9.01
CA PRO A 56 11.58 4.18 9.04
C PRO A 56 11.64 5.62 8.53
N LYS A 57 12.52 6.42 9.09
CA LYS A 57 12.72 7.83 8.69
C LYS A 57 13.67 7.96 7.50
N ASN A 58 13.65 6.99 6.60
CA ASN A 58 14.53 6.94 5.44
C ASN A 58 13.69 7.16 4.17
N LYS A 59 13.92 8.29 3.49
CA LYS A 59 13.18 8.65 2.28
C LYS A 59 13.40 7.70 1.12
N GLN A 60 14.43 6.86 1.19
CA GLN A 60 14.64 5.81 0.19
C GLN A 60 13.77 4.59 0.44
N LYS A 61 13.13 4.49 1.61
CA LYS A 61 12.25 3.38 1.96
C LYS A 61 10.80 3.82 2.09
N VAL A 62 10.55 5.00 2.65
CA VAL A 62 9.21 5.57 2.80
C VAL A 62 9.26 7.03 2.40
N ASN A 63 8.42 7.42 1.47
CA ASN A 63 8.44 8.78 0.95
C ASN A 63 7.01 9.33 0.79
N THR A 64 6.85 10.63 1.01
CA THR A 64 5.58 11.31 0.75
C THR A 64 5.49 11.67 -0.73
N LEU A 65 4.28 11.53 -1.29
CA LEU A 65 3.99 11.90 -2.68
C LEU A 65 3.14 13.15 -2.78
N GLY A 66 2.77 13.73 -1.63
CA GLY A 66 1.84 14.85 -1.57
C GLY A 66 0.38 14.39 -1.50
N ASP A 67 -0.52 15.30 -1.20
CA ASP A 67 -1.98 15.07 -1.13
C ASP A 67 -2.38 13.91 -0.20
N GLY A 68 -1.56 13.66 0.83
CA GLY A 68 -1.82 12.57 1.77
C GLY A 68 -1.46 11.20 1.25
N LEU A 69 -0.75 11.11 0.13
CA LEU A 69 -0.28 9.85 -0.43
C LEU A 69 1.19 9.62 -0.09
N PHE A 70 1.55 8.35 0.09
CA PHE A 70 2.90 7.90 0.44
C PHE A 70 3.27 6.68 -0.39
N GLU A 71 4.55 6.33 -0.37
CA GLU A 71 5.01 5.10 -1.02
C GLU A 71 6.00 4.35 -0.14
N PHE A 72 5.92 3.02 -0.14
CA PHE A 72 7.00 2.15 0.28
C PHE A 72 7.87 1.88 -0.94
N LYS A 73 9.18 1.87 -0.75
CA LYS A 73 10.15 1.81 -1.84
C LYS A 73 11.21 0.74 -1.60
N THR A 74 11.62 0.07 -2.66
CA THR A 74 12.86 -0.71 -2.63
C THR A 74 13.83 -0.14 -3.66
N ILE A 75 15.13 -0.40 -3.46
CA ILE A 75 16.18 0.11 -4.36
C ILE A 75 15.96 -0.38 -5.79
N GLY A 76 15.52 -1.63 -5.94
CA GLY A 76 15.26 -2.22 -7.26
C GLY A 76 14.01 -1.71 -7.96
N GLY A 77 13.29 -0.76 -7.39
CA GLY A 77 12.22 -0.06 -8.08
C GLY A 77 10.80 -0.46 -7.71
N LEU A 78 10.60 -1.38 -6.77
CA LEU A 78 9.24 -1.68 -6.33
C LEU A 78 8.68 -0.47 -5.57
N ARG A 79 7.45 -0.13 -5.88
CA ARG A 79 6.71 0.97 -5.24
C ARG A 79 5.32 0.48 -4.88
N LEU A 80 4.92 0.73 -3.61
CA LEU A 80 3.58 0.42 -3.11
C LEU A 80 3.00 1.71 -2.55
N ILE A 81 1.94 2.23 -3.17
CA ILE A 81 1.35 3.51 -2.78
C ILE A 81 0.27 3.28 -1.73
N TRP A 82 0.23 4.16 -0.73
CA TRP A 82 -0.68 4.03 0.39
C TRP A 82 -1.02 5.38 1.01
N PHE A 83 -2.03 5.38 1.88
CA PHE A 83 -2.41 6.53 2.69
C PHE A 83 -2.83 6.08 4.09
N TRP A 84 -2.79 7.01 5.04
CA TRP A 84 -3.21 6.75 6.41
C TRP A 84 -4.72 6.86 6.58
N ASP A 85 -5.30 6.02 7.46
CA ASP A 85 -6.55 6.27 8.12
C ASP A 85 -6.32 6.29 9.63
N ALA A 86 -7.37 6.56 10.42
CA ALA A 86 -7.30 6.59 11.87
C ALA A 86 -6.81 5.25 12.45
N ASN A 87 -6.35 5.28 13.70
CA ASN A 87 -5.93 4.08 14.45
C ASN A 87 -4.72 3.37 13.83
N ARG A 88 -3.81 4.13 13.23
CA ARG A 88 -2.57 3.60 12.65
C ARG A 88 -2.82 2.57 11.55
N ILE A 89 -3.86 2.80 10.77
CA ILE A 89 -4.19 1.95 9.62
C ILE A 89 -3.58 2.53 8.36
N ILE A 90 -2.87 1.69 7.62
CA ILE A 90 -2.31 2.00 6.31
C ILE A 90 -3.16 1.28 5.26
N LEU A 91 -3.59 2.04 4.25
CA LEU A 91 -4.42 1.51 3.17
C LEU A 91 -3.65 1.60 1.86
N CYS A 92 -3.29 0.45 1.30
CA CYS A 92 -2.54 0.38 0.05
C CYS A 92 -3.48 0.42 -1.13
N THR A 93 -3.20 1.30 -2.09
CA THR A 93 -4.01 1.45 -3.30
C THR A 93 -3.55 0.50 -4.40
N HIS A 94 -2.28 0.56 -4.75
CA HIS A 94 -1.70 -0.29 -5.79
C HIS A 94 -0.18 -0.17 -5.75
N GLY A 95 0.50 -0.99 -6.55
CA GLY A 95 1.94 -0.91 -6.69
C GLY A 95 2.37 -0.99 -8.14
N PHE A 96 3.65 -0.70 -8.37
CA PHE A 96 4.24 -0.75 -9.70
C PHE A 96 5.75 -0.85 -9.60
N LEU A 97 6.39 -1.23 -10.70
CA LEU A 97 7.84 -1.22 -10.83
C LEU A 97 8.26 0.12 -11.46
N LYS A 98 9.00 0.91 -10.69
CA LYS A 98 9.42 2.23 -11.13
C LYS A 98 10.69 2.14 -11.96
N LYS A 99 10.65 2.71 -13.15
CA LYS A 99 11.80 2.75 -14.06
C LYS A 99 12.40 4.15 -14.21
N ARG A 100 11.82 5.16 -13.53
CA ARG A 100 12.25 6.56 -13.60
C ARG A 100 12.34 7.14 -12.20
N GLN A 101 12.98 8.30 -12.05
CA GLN A 101 13.19 8.93 -10.75
C GLN A 101 11.91 9.48 -10.13
N THR A 102 11.00 10.00 -10.92
CA THR A 102 9.75 10.57 -10.42
C THR A 102 8.61 9.59 -10.62
N THR A 103 7.67 9.56 -9.66
CA THR A 103 6.47 8.75 -9.79
C THR A 103 5.61 9.30 -10.91
N PRO A 104 5.23 8.46 -11.90
CA PRO A 104 4.41 8.92 -13.01
C PRO A 104 3.07 9.49 -12.56
N SER A 105 2.60 10.54 -13.23
CA SER A 105 1.35 11.21 -12.86
C SER A 105 0.13 10.29 -12.95
N GLY A 106 0.15 9.30 -13.85
CA GLY A 106 -0.91 8.30 -13.96
C GLY A 106 -1.04 7.45 -12.72
N GLU A 107 0.09 7.11 -12.09
CA GLU A 107 0.08 6.34 -10.85
C GLU A 107 -0.49 7.16 -9.68
N LEU A 108 -0.15 8.44 -9.61
CA LEU A 108 -0.70 9.33 -8.60
C LEU A 108 -2.21 9.52 -8.78
N ALA A 109 -2.67 9.65 -10.03
CA ALA A 109 -4.09 9.77 -10.33
C ALA A 109 -4.87 8.52 -9.93
N THR A 110 -4.30 7.34 -10.20
CA THR A 110 -4.90 6.06 -9.80
C THR A 110 -5.04 5.98 -8.29
N ALA A 111 -3.99 6.32 -7.55
CA ALA A 111 -4.01 6.30 -6.09
C ALA A 111 -5.03 7.30 -5.53
N ALA A 112 -5.12 8.49 -6.11
CA ALA A 112 -6.09 9.51 -5.69
C ALA A 112 -7.52 9.03 -5.87
N LYS A 113 -7.81 8.31 -6.96
CA LYS A 113 -9.15 7.73 -7.20
C LYS A 113 -9.49 6.69 -6.13
N TRP A 114 -8.57 5.81 -5.78
CA TRP A 114 -8.78 4.82 -4.73
C TRP A 114 -9.01 5.48 -3.38
N LYS A 115 -8.21 6.49 -3.05
CA LYS A 115 -8.35 7.23 -1.79
C LYS A 115 -9.72 7.89 -1.69
N LYS A 116 -10.18 8.54 -2.76
CA LYS A 116 -11.49 9.17 -2.81
C LYS A 116 -12.62 8.15 -2.68
N ALA A 117 -12.51 7.02 -3.38
CA ALA A 117 -13.49 5.95 -3.31
C ALA A 117 -13.58 5.38 -1.89
N TYR A 118 -12.45 5.20 -1.23
CA TYR A 118 -12.41 4.75 0.15
C TYR A 118 -13.09 5.76 1.08
N GLU A 119 -12.75 7.03 0.95
CA GLU A 119 -13.31 8.09 1.81
C GLU A 119 -14.82 8.22 1.64
N THR A 120 -15.30 8.12 0.40
CA THR A 120 -16.72 8.12 0.10
C THR A 120 -17.44 6.93 0.74
N ALA A 121 -16.87 5.72 0.57
CA ALA A 121 -17.43 4.52 1.14
C ALA A 121 -17.44 4.57 2.67
N LYS A 122 -16.38 5.09 3.27
CA LYS A 122 -16.28 5.23 4.72
C LYS A 122 -17.36 6.16 5.26
N SER A 123 -17.58 7.30 4.61
CA SER A 123 -18.65 8.24 5.00
C SER A 123 -20.03 7.62 4.93
N ALA A 124 -20.21 6.63 4.05
CA ALA A 124 -21.49 5.92 3.89
C ALA A 124 -21.55 4.63 4.71
N ASN A 125 -20.55 4.35 5.54
CA ASN A 125 -20.42 3.11 6.32
C ASN A 125 -20.41 1.86 5.43
N LYS A 126 -19.76 1.95 4.26
CA LYS A 126 -19.71 0.87 3.28
C LYS A 126 -18.32 0.26 3.09
N VAL A 127 -17.38 0.54 3.99
CA VAL A 127 -16.07 -0.11 3.97
C VAL A 127 -16.16 -1.37 4.84
N ARG A 128 -15.69 -2.49 4.27
CA ARG A 128 -15.55 -3.75 5.01
C ARG A 128 -14.07 -4.03 5.24
N PHE A 129 -13.72 -4.21 6.51
CA PHE A 129 -12.35 -4.63 6.87
C PHE A 129 -12.36 -6.15 7.06
N ILE A 130 -11.56 -6.85 6.28
CA ILE A 130 -11.50 -8.31 6.27
C ILE A 130 -10.13 -8.72 6.81
N GLU A 131 -10.11 -9.36 7.96
CA GLU A 131 -8.88 -9.70 8.68
C GLU A 131 -8.49 -11.17 8.54
N ASP A 132 -9.44 -12.02 8.24
CA ASP A 132 -9.17 -13.44 8.06
C ASP A 132 -9.00 -13.77 6.59
N PRO A 133 -8.05 -14.64 6.23
CA PRO A 133 -7.98 -15.17 4.87
C PRO A 133 -9.27 -15.94 4.58
N PRO A 134 -9.74 -15.88 3.33
CA PRO A 134 -10.93 -16.61 2.93
C PRO A 134 -10.75 -18.12 3.07
#